data_b34426ab64f6fe01b02fdb5639060a19
#
_entry.id   b34426ab64f6fe01b02fdb5639060a19
#
_cell.length_a   1.000
_cell.length_b   1.000
_cell.length_c   1.000
_cell.angle_alpha   90.00
_cell.angle_beta   90.00
_cell.angle_gamma   90.00
#
_symmetry.space_group_name_H-M   'P 1'
#
loop_
_entity.id
_entity.type
_entity.pdbx_description
1 polymer ?
#
loop_
_entity_poly.entity_id
_entity_poly.type
_entity_poly.pdbx_seq_one_letter_code
_entity_poly.pdbx_strand_id
1 'polypeptide(L)'
;LQLSLETNKGTAYYYTRVVSRSNVNAAQYVKFVASFYEKCLDKASAEDLTAYLESDTSSTSTNYTDININSTFAQISWGNLNPQIYRKGIPVVKDINETTASLSVEYQIAALDENGNQEIYDVTEFYRMRYTETRIMLLDFKRSASQVFEESSISISDKGLLLGVRDKNVEYMMNENAGVLAFVQEGDLWSYSPDDGKFSRIFSFRKETDGDFRDSRYQHNIKIIRVEDNGDVDFVLYGYMNRGVREGYCGVCVYHYSNDQNVVEEKVFIPSTESYEFLKEDLGTLSYVSTENALYLLFANKLYKINISDGTSEVLEEGIKKDDFAVSDTGAHAAWIIQEGESAGNIKEIDFETLETRSLAPSSGQSLVLNGFMNEDLIYGMLNKEDI
;
A
#
# COMPACT_ATOMS: atom_id res chain seq x y z
N LEU A 1 9.35 21.66 4.54
CA LEU A 1 10.63 21.85 3.90
C LEU A 1 10.67 21.04 2.62
N GLN A 2 10.94 21.68 1.50
CA GLN A 2 11.22 21.03 0.22
C GLN A 2 12.74 20.92 0.08
N LEU A 3 13.21 19.72 -0.24
CA LEU A 3 14.60 19.42 -0.58
C LEU A 3 14.67 19.16 -2.08
N SER A 4 15.53 19.87 -2.79
CA SER A 4 15.82 19.66 -4.20
C SER A 4 17.14 18.92 -4.32
N LEU A 5 17.14 17.78 -4.97
CA LEU A 5 18.34 17.02 -5.29
C LEU A 5 18.57 17.07 -6.80
N GLU A 6 19.62 17.73 -7.21
CA GLU A 6 20.03 17.75 -8.61
C GLU A 6 20.81 16.48 -8.94
N THR A 7 20.37 15.76 -9.97
CA THR A 7 21.00 14.55 -10.46
C THR A 7 21.29 14.68 -11.94
N ASN A 8 22.07 13.76 -12.49
CA ASN A 8 22.32 13.68 -13.93
C ASN A 8 21.06 13.33 -14.78
N LYS A 9 19.94 12.98 -14.12
CA LYS A 9 18.65 12.69 -14.76
C LYS A 9 17.60 13.80 -14.57
N GLY A 10 17.95 14.87 -13.84
CA GLY A 10 17.06 15.98 -13.52
C GLY A 10 16.99 16.25 -12.02
N THR A 11 16.10 17.14 -11.62
CA THR A 11 15.88 17.53 -10.22
C THR A 11 14.81 16.66 -9.59
N ALA A 12 15.15 15.95 -8.52
CA ALA A 12 14.19 15.25 -7.68
C ALA A 12 13.81 16.11 -6.46
N TYR A 13 12.54 16.14 -6.11
CA TYR A 13 12.02 16.90 -4.99
C TYR A 13 11.58 15.97 -3.87
N TYR A 14 12.04 16.26 -2.66
CA TYR A 14 11.65 15.54 -1.46
C TYR A 14 11.03 16.53 -0.48
N TYR A 15 10.03 16.07 0.25
CA TYR A 15 9.32 16.87 1.22
C TYR A 15 9.48 16.30 2.61
N THR A 16 9.79 17.15 3.57
CA THR A 16 9.88 16.74 4.97
C THR A 16 9.35 17.83 5.88
N ARG A 17 8.92 17.43 7.05
CA ARG A 17 8.49 18.35 8.10
C ARG A 17 9.63 18.53 9.11
N VAL A 18 9.96 19.78 9.38
CA VAL A 18 10.86 20.12 10.48
C VAL A 18 10.02 20.70 11.61
N VAL A 19 10.14 20.11 12.79
CA VAL A 19 9.50 20.59 14.01
C VAL A 19 10.60 21.08 14.94
N SER A 20 10.59 22.39 15.22
CA SER A 20 11.46 22.99 16.23
C SER A 20 10.61 23.32 17.46
N ARG A 21 10.84 22.62 18.55
CA ARG A 21 10.15 22.83 19.84
C ARG A 21 11.15 22.75 20.97
N SER A 22 10.95 23.57 21.99
CA SER A 22 11.67 23.46 23.27
C SER A 22 10.94 22.47 24.19
N ASN A 23 11.68 21.91 25.14
CA ASN A 23 11.14 21.05 26.20
C ASN A 23 10.43 19.77 25.72
N VAL A 24 10.78 19.26 24.53
CA VAL A 24 10.34 17.96 24.08
C VAL A 24 11.41 16.92 24.42
N ASN A 25 11.01 15.81 25.01
CA ASN A 25 11.93 14.78 25.49
C ASN A 25 12.28 13.78 24.37
N ALA A 26 12.67 14.26 23.18
CA ALA A 26 12.86 13.45 21.98
C ALA A 26 13.89 12.33 22.19
N ALA A 27 15.05 12.65 22.79
CA ALA A 27 16.10 11.66 23.05
C ALA A 27 15.63 10.52 23.95
N GLN A 28 14.83 10.82 24.96
CA GLN A 28 14.28 9.84 25.89
C GLN A 28 13.29 8.91 25.19
N TYR A 29 12.41 9.44 24.34
CA TYR A 29 11.46 8.63 23.55
C TYR A 29 12.18 7.73 22.56
N VAL A 30 13.15 8.25 21.81
CA VAL A 30 13.94 7.45 20.86
C VAL A 30 14.69 6.32 21.58
N LYS A 31 15.32 6.63 22.72
CA LYS A 31 16.01 5.63 23.54
C LYS A 31 15.05 4.56 24.07
N PHE A 32 13.87 4.97 24.51
CA PHE A 32 12.85 4.03 24.99
C PHE A 32 12.45 3.04 23.91
N VAL A 33 12.07 3.52 22.70
CA VAL A 33 11.66 2.68 21.59
C VAL A 33 12.80 1.74 21.17
N ALA A 34 14.03 2.26 21.02
CA ALA A 34 15.19 1.44 20.68
C ALA A 34 15.45 0.31 21.70
N SER A 35 15.30 0.62 23.00
CA SER A 35 15.45 -0.37 24.05
C SER A 35 14.28 -1.35 24.11
N PHE A 36 13.05 -0.90 23.84
CA PHE A 36 11.84 -1.72 23.94
C PHE A 36 11.86 -2.86 22.92
N TYR A 37 12.02 -2.57 21.63
CA TYR A 37 12.00 -3.61 20.61
C TYR A 37 13.19 -4.57 20.72
N GLU A 38 14.38 -4.08 21.11
CA GLU A 38 15.54 -4.96 21.35
C GLU A 38 15.30 -5.90 22.53
N LYS A 39 14.69 -5.42 23.62
CA LYS A 39 14.32 -6.24 24.78
C LYS A 39 13.29 -7.32 24.44
N CYS A 40 12.35 -7.04 23.53
CA CYS A 40 11.36 -8.03 23.11
C CYS A 40 11.99 -9.32 22.53
N LEU A 41 13.23 -9.25 22.03
CA LEU A 41 13.96 -10.37 21.46
C LEU A 41 14.75 -11.18 22.50
N ASP A 42 14.93 -10.67 23.69
CA ASP A 42 15.55 -11.36 24.82
C ASP A 42 14.58 -11.47 26.00
N LYS A 43 14.02 -12.66 26.22
CA LYS A 43 13.01 -12.91 27.25
C LYS A 43 13.45 -12.51 28.65
N ALA A 44 14.72 -12.69 28.99
CA ALA A 44 15.24 -12.29 30.28
C ALA A 44 15.24 -10.78 30.48
N SER A 45 15.55 -10.03 29.41
CA SER A 45 15.53 -8.58 29.43
C SER A 45 14.12 -7.99 29.22
N ALA A 46 13.18 -8.77 28.70
CA ALA A 46 11.82 -8.32 28.42
C ALA A 46 10.90 -8.31 29.63
N GLU A 47 11.27 -8.92 30.75
CA GLU A 47 10.39 -9.08 31.89
C GLU A 47 9.90 -7.74 32.49
N ASP A 48 10.74 -6.71 32.45
CA ASP A 48 10.39 -5.36 32.89
C ASP A 48 9.41 -4.63 31.94
N LEU A 49 9.24 -5.12 30.71
CA LEU A 49 8.30 -4.54 29.75
C LEU A 49 6.84 -4.77 30.16
N THR A 50 6.56 -5.77 30.99
CA THR A 50 5.21 -6.06 31.50
C THR A 50 4.59 -4.85 32.20
N ALA A 51 5.42 -4.00 32.81
CA ALA A 51 4.98 -2.79 33.52
C ALA A 51 4.43 -1.69 32.56
N TYR A 52 4.60 -1.85 31.26
CA TYR A 52 4.12 -0.92 30.22
C TYR A 52 2.89 -1.45 29.48
N LEU A 53 2.51 -2.71 29.70
CA LEU A 53 1.42 -3.37 29.00
C LEU A 53 0.13 -3.32 29.81
N GLU A 54 -0.99 -3.34 29.10
CA GLU A 54 -2.35 -3.49 29.64
C GLU A 54 -2.89 -4.89 29.31
N SER A 55 -2.07 -5.92 29.50
CA SER A 55 -2.31 -7.28 29.03
C SER A 55 -3.66 -7.85 29.43
N ASP A 56 -4.42 -8.31 28.42
CA ASP A 56 -5.60 -9.14 28.63
C ASP A 56 -5.18 -10.59 28.90
N THR A 57 -5.18 -10.96 30.16
CA THR A 57 -4.82 -12.31 30.62
C THR A 57 -5.84 -13.39 30.23
N SER A 58 -7.02 -12.99 29.75
CA SER A 58 -8.04 -13.91 29.24
C SER A 58 -7.80 -14.30 27.77
N SER A 59 -6.92 -13.59 27.05
CA SER A 59 -6.60 -13.89 25.67
C SER A 59 -5.85 -15.20 25.53
N THR A 60 -6.36 -16.09 24.68
CA THR A 60 -5.73 -17.36 24.30
C THR A 60 -5.03 -17.26 22.94
N SER A 61 -4.92 -16.07 22.36
CA SER A 61 -4.29 -15.86 21.05
C SER A 61 -2.81 -16.24 21.11
N THR A 62 -2.37 -16.99 20.12
CA THR A 62 -0.96 -17.34 19.88
C THR A 62 -0.39 -16.56 18.69
N ASN A 63 -1.09 -15.54 18.22
CA ASN A 63 -0.62 -14.69 17.12
C ASN A 63 0.51 -13.77 17.61
N TYR A 64 1.63 -13.76 16.91
CA TYR A 64 2.79 -12.91 17.19
C TYR A 64 2.97 -11.80 16.15
N THR A 65 2.21 -11.87 15.06
CA THR A 65 2.39 -10.99 13.88
C THR A 65 1.50 -9.76 13.91
N ASP A 66 0.46 -9.76 14.74
CA ASP A 66 -0.43 -8.62 14.97
C ASP A 66 -0.73 -8.53 16.46
N ILE A 67 0.01 -7.68 17.15
CA ILE A 67 -0.07 -7.50 18.60
C ILE A 67 -0.19 -6.02 18.95
N ASN A 68 -0.70 -5.75 20.15
CA ASN A 68 -0.93 -4.41 20.67
C ASN A 68 -0.65 -4.32 22.18
N ILE A 69 -0.96 -3.17 22.77
CA ILE A 69 -0.72 -2.89 24.19
C ILE A 69 -1.42 -3.89 25.16
N ASN A 70 -2.52 -4.52 24.70
CA ASN A 70 -3.26 -5.50 25.50
C ASN A 70 -2.74 -6.93 25.34
N SER A 71 -1.72 -7.13 24.48
CA SER A 71 -1.13 -8.44 24.25
C SER A 71 -0.37 -8.96 25.47
N THR A 72 -0.27 -10.27 25.58
CA THR A 72 0.42 -10.94 26.68
C THR A 72 1.94 -10.80 26.57
N PHE A 73 2.64 -11.02 27.65
CA PHE A 73 4.12 -11.07 27.66
C PHE A 73 4.67 -12.09 26.66
N ALA A 74 4.03 -13.26 26.54
CA ALA A 74 4.44 -14.28 25.57
C ALA A 74 4.37 -13.77 24.13
N GLN A 75 3.31 -13.03 23.77
CA GLN A 75 3.16 -12.44 22.45
C GLN A 75 4.20 -11.33 22.19
N ILE A 76 4.40 -10.44 23.15
CA ILE A 76 5.41 -9.37 23.06
C ILE A 76 6.82 -9.93 22.87
N SER A 77 7.17 -10.99 23.61
CA SER A 77 8.49 -11.62 23.59
C SER A 77 8.65 -12.74 22.54
N TRP A 78 7.79 -12.76 21.54
CA TRP A 78 7.81 -13.70 20.40
C TRP A 78 7.62 -15.19 20.79
N GLY A 79 7.03 -15.46 21.93
CA GLY A 79 6.72 -16.83 22.35
C GLY A 79 7.91 -17.78 22.25
N ASN A 80 7.77 -18.84 21.48
CA ASN A 80 8.84 -19.84 21.26
C ASN A 80 9.65 -19.62 19.98
N LEU A 81 9.39 -18.54 19.26
CA LEU A 81 10.03 -18.26 17.96
C LEU A 81 11.54 -17.97 18.10
N ASN A 82 11.97 -17.37 19.26
CA ASN A 82 13.35 -17.01 19.55
C ASN A 82 14.08 -16.28 18.41
N PRO A 83 13.52 -15.22 17.85
CA PRO A 83 14.07 -14.56 16.68
C PRO A 83 15.37 -13.81 17.01
N GLN A 84 16.18 -13.60 15.97
CA GLN A 84 17.39 -12.77 16.02
C GLN A 84 17.21 -11.54 15.16
N ILE A 85 17.85 -10.42 15.51
CA ILE A 85 17.89 -9.25 14.65
C ILE A 85 18.62 -9.60 13.34
N TYR A 86 17.91 -9.52 12.22
CA TYR A 86 18.50 -9.60 10.89
C TYR A 86 18.94 -8.23 10.40
N ARG A 87 18.08 -7.21 10.55
CA ARG A 87 18.38 -5.81 10.24
C ARG A 87 17.84 -4.90 11.34
N LYS A 88 18.72 -4.07 11.93
CA LYS A 88 18.33 -3.12 12.96
C LYS A 88 17.45 -2.00 12.43
N GLY A 89 16.44 -1.63 13.21
CA GLY A 89 15.60 -0.47 12.99
C GLY A 89 16.16 0.80 13.62
N ILE A 90 15.81 1.93 13.02
CA ILE A 90 16.05 3.26 13.58
C ILE A 90 14.69 3.87 13.90
N PRO A 91 14.40 4.20 15.18
CA PRO A 91 13.14 4.84 15.54
C PRO A 91 12.96 6.19 14.84
N VAL A 92 11.78 6.38 14.25
CA VAL A 92 11.39 7.59 13.53
C VAL A 92 10.30 8.31 14.31
N VAL A 93 10.51 9.60 14.59
CA VAL A 93 9.52 10.45 15.25
C VAL A 93 8.44 10.83 14.25
N LYS A 94 7.21 10.39 14.47
CA LYS A 94 6.04 10.74 13.64
C LYS A 94 5.36 12.02 14.13
N ASP A 95 5.21 12.15 15.45
CA ASP A 95 4.70 13.36 16.09
C ASP A 95 5.32 13.52 17.49
N ILE A 96 5.48 14.77 17.93
CA ILE A 96 6.02 15.09 19.25
C ILE A 96 5.50 16.44 19.75
N ASN A 97 5.13 16.49 21.01
CA ASN A 97 4.81 17.70 21.74
C ASN A 97 5.43 17.69 23.15
N GLU A 98 5.11 18.66 23.98
CA GLU A 98 5.70 18.77 25.33
C GLU A 98 5.45 17.56 26.23
N THR A 99 4.33 16.88 26.05
CA THR A 99 3.91 15.79 26.94
C THR A 99 3.87 14.42 26.28
N THR A 100 3.65 14.36 24.97
CA THR A 100 3.46 13.08 24.25
C THR A 100 4.31 13.01 22.99
N ALA A 101 4.61 11.78 22.55
CA ALA A 101 5.23 11.50 21.26
C ALA A 101 4.67 10.22 20.67
N SER A 102 4.65 10.19 19.33
CA SER A 102 4.38 9.00 18.53
C SER A 102 5.62 8.68 17.69
N LEU A 103 6.09 7.44 17.78
CA LEU A 103 7.25 6.94 17.04
C LEU A 103 6.89 5.64 16.32
N SER A 104 7.59 5.36 15.25
CA SER A 104 7.60 4.04 14.61
C SER A 104 9.02 3.53 14.48
N VAL A 105 9.18 2.22 14.42
CA VAL A 105 10.43 1.56 14.06
C VAL A 105 10.12 0.40 13.10
N GLU A 106 10.95 0.27 12.08
CA GLU A 106 10.90 -0.81 11.10
C GLU A 106 12.22 -1.58 11.16
N TYR A 107 12.16 -2.89 11.31
CA TYR A 107 13.32 -3.76 11.43
C TYR A 107 13.02 -5.14 10.87
N GLN A 108 14.05 -5.97 10.69
CA GLN A 108 13.88 -7.36 10.28
C GLN A 108 14.41 -8.30 11.35
N ILE A 109 13.70 -9.41 11.52
CA ILE A 109 14.12 -10.52 12.35
C ILE A 109 14.27 -11.77 11.50
N ALA A 110 15.14 -12.67 11.95
CA ALA A 110 15.26 -14.01 11.42
C ALA A 110 14.87 -15.02 12.49
N ALA A 111 14.10 -16.04 12.11
CA ALA A 111 13.74 -17.16 12.94
C ALA A 111 13.93 -18.46 12.16
N LEU A 112 13.85 -19.60 12.83
CA LEU A 112 13.89 -20.92 12.19
C LEU A 112 12.50 -21.50 12.15
N ASP A 113 12.14 -22.10 11.01
CA ASP A 113 10.94 -22.93 10.85
C ASP A 113 11.09 -24.30 11.59
N GLU A 114 10.07 -25.12 11.54
CA GLU A 114 10.07 -26.47 12.16
C GLU A 114 11.13 -27.41 11.53
N ASN A 115 11.57 -27.13 10.30
CA ASN A 115 12.57 -27.92 9.58
C ASN A 115 13.99 -27.39 9.77
N GLY A 116 14.15 -26.24 10.46
CA GLY A 116 15.43 -25.58 10.67
C GLY A 116 15.85 -24.64 9.55
N ASN A 117 14.96 -24.31 8.61
CA ASN A 117 15.23 -23.30 7.59
C ASN A 117 15.05 -21.90 8.19
N GLN A 118 15.86 -20.97 7.72
CA GLN A 118 15.76 -19.58 8.16
C GLN A 118 14.63 -18.88 7.45
N GLU A 119 13.76 -18.24 8.22
CA GLU A 119 12.69 -17.35 7.76
C GLU A 119 13.00 -15.92 8.21
N ILE A 120 12.77 -14.95 7.33
CA ILE A 120 12.93 -13.53 7.61
C ILE A 120 11.56 -12.88 7.71
N TYR A 121 11.39 -11.96 8.65
CA TYR A 121 10.17 -11.21 8.86
C TYR A 121 10.45 -9.71 8.87
N ASP A 122 9.68 -8.95 8.09
CA ASP A 122 9.57 -7.51 8.20
C ASP A 122 8.68 -7.17 9.38
N VAL A 123 9.17 -6.34 10.28
CA VAL A 123 8.45 -5.93 11.49
C VAL A 123 8.31 -4.42 11.52
N THR A 124 7.09 -3.97 11.72
CA THR A 124 6.78 -2.56 11.96
C THR A 124 6.15 -2.41 13.33
N GLU A 125 6.70 -1.53 14.14
CA GLU A 125 6.13 -1.18 15.44
C GLU A 125 5.77 0.30 15.52
N PHE A 126 4.65 0.58 16.17
CA PHE A 126 4.17 1.92 16.49
C PHE A 126 4.07 2.07 18.00
N TYR A 127 4.50 3.23 18.48
CA TYR A 127 4.49 3.61 19.89
C TYR A 127 3.86 4.97 20.08
N ARG A 128 2.87 5.10 20.95
CA ARG A 128 2.42 6.37 21.49
C ARG A 128 2.75 6.45 22.97
N MET A 129 3.43 7.50 23.37
CA MET A 129 4.02 7.61 24.70
C MET A 129 3.75 8.97 25.32
N ARG A 130 3.77 9.00 26.66
CA ARG A 130 3.77 10.21 27.46
C ARG A 130 4.99 10.23 28.38
N TYR A 131 5.69 11.34 28.41
CA TYR A 131 6.76 11.58 29.35
C TYR A 131 6.19 12.14 30.66
N THR A 132 6.60 11.58 31.78
CA THR A 132 6.35 12.12 33.12
C THR A 132 7.70 12.40 33.79
N GLU A 133 7.71 13.14 34.90
CA GLU A 133 8.95 13.45 35.63
C GLU A 133 9.71 12.19 36.08
N THR A 134 9.04 11.06 36.22
CA THR A 134 9.60 9.84 36.76
C THR A 134 9.83 8.74 35.72
N ARG A 135 8.99 8.67 34.66
CA ARG A 135 9.07 7.60 33.67
C ARG A 135 8.34 7.95 32.38
N ILE A 136 8.61 7.18 31.33
CA ILE A 136 7.77 7.12 30.12
C ILE A 136 6.58 6.19 30.39
N MET A 137 5.39 6.63 30.01
CA MET A 137 4.16 5.82 29.99
C MET A 137 3.88 5.44 28.54
N LEU A 138 3.70 4.15 28.27
CA LEU A 138 3.21 3.67 26.98
C LEU A 138 1.68 3.82 26.96
N LEU A 139 1.15 4.55 25.97
CA LEU A 139 -0.28 4.83 25.83
C LEU A 139 -0.92 3.97 24.75
N ASP A 140 -0.14 3.62 23.72
CA ASP A 140 -0.53 2.71 22.65
C ASP A 140 0.73 2.04 22.10
N PHE A 141 0.58 0.79 21.74
CA PHE A 141 1.61 -0.01 21.11
C PHE A 141 0.97 -0.93 20.08
N LYS A 142 1.57 -1.02 18.91
CA LYS A 142 1.17 -1.96 17.86
C LYS A 142 2.41 -2.53 17.21
N ARG A 143 2.40 -3.83 16.92
CA ARG A 143 3.37 -4.51 16.08
C ARG A 143 2.65 -5.28 15.01
N SER A 144 3.08 -5.11 13.77
CA SER A 144 2.77 -6.00 12.67
C SER A 144 4.04 -6.67 12.17
N ALA A 145 3.93 -7.93 11.79
CA ALA A 145 5.03 -8.69 11.21
C ALA A 145 4.53 -9.48 10.00
N SER A 146 5.30 -9.47 8.92
CA SER A 146 5.04 -10.23 7.70
C SER A 146 6.29 -11.01 7.33
N GLN A 147 6.11 -12.28 6.98
CA GLN A 147 7.21 -13.10 6.52
C GLN A 147 7.71 -12.61 5.16
N VAL A 148 9.00 -12.44 4.97
CA VAL A 148 9.58 -12.12 3.68
C VAL A 148 9.39 -13.33 2.76
N PHE A 149 8.82 -13.07 1.58
CA PHE A 149 8.53 -14.13 0.62
C PHE A 149 9.80 -14.63 -0.05
N GLU A 150 10.01 -15.93 0.02
CA GLU A 150 11.07 -16.63 -0.69
C GLU A 150 10.50 -17.84 -1.43
N GLU A 151 10.85 -17.99 -2.71
CA GLU A 151 10.40 -19.10 -3.54
C GLU A 151 10.72 -20.46 -2.92
N SER A 152 11.86 -20.58 -2.26
CA SER A 152 12.32 -21.81 -1.60
C SER A 152 11.46 -22.24 -0.40
N SER A 153 10.69 -21.33 0.18
CA SER A 153 9.83 -21.59 1.35
C SER A 153 8.37 -21.87 1.01
N ILE A 154 8.02 -21.89 -0.28
CA ILE A 154 6.66 -22.09 -0.74
C ILE A 154 6.20 -23.53 -0.54
N SER A 155 5.06 -23.68 0.09
CA SER A 155 4.38 -24.99 0.20
C SER A 155 3.20 -25.06 -0.78
N ILE A 156 3.28 -26.03 -1.69
CA ILE A 156 2.22 -26.33 -2.66
C ILE A 156 1.48 -27.57 -2.17
N SER A 157 0.17 -27.52 -2.13
CA SER A 157 -0.69 -28.64 -1.77
C SER A 157 -1.87 -28.75 -2.72
N ASP A 158 -2.62 -29.87 -2.67
CA ASP A 158 -3.88 -30.03 -3.42
C ASP A 158 -4.93 -28.96 -3.08
N LYS A 159 -4.74 -28.20 -2.01
CA LYS A 159 -5.67 -27.15 -1.56
C LYS A 159 -5.26 -25.74 -1.99
N GLY A 160 -4.05 -25.57 -2.51
CA GLY A 160 -3.55 -24.28 -2.96
C GLY A 160 -2.08 -24.02 -2.61
N LEU A 161 -1.71 -22.80 -2.84
CA LEU A 161 -0.38 -22.24 -2.63
C LEU A 161 -0.32 -21.50 -1.29
N LEU A 162 0.60 -21.91 -0.41
CA LEU A 162 0.84 -21.20 0.85
C LEU A 162 1.92 -20.13 0.65
N LEU A 163 1.51 -18.87 0.71
CA LEU A 163 2.39 -17.70 0.50
C LEU A 163 3.11 -17.22 1.78
N GLY A 164 3.09 -18.00 2.86
CA GLY A 164 3.68 -17.64 4.14
C GLY A 164 2.74 -16.79 5.03
N VAL A 165 3.29 -16.26 6.11
CA VAL A 165 2.55 -15.42 7.08
C VAL A 165 2.40 -14.01 6.54
N ARG A 166 1.16 -13.58 6.26
CA ARG A 166 0.85 -12.34 5.56
C ARG A 166 -0.36 -11.61 6.10
N ASP A 167 -0.49 -10.35 5.66
CA ASP A 167 -1.77 -9.67 5.62
C ASP A 167 -2.72 -10.44 4.67
N LYS A 168 -3.99 -10.52 5.05
CA LYS A 168 -5.03 -11.20 4.25
C LYS A 168 -5.41 -10.47 2.95
N ASN A 169 -4.88 -9.28 2.71
CA ASN A 169 -5.18 -8.45 1.53
C ASN A 169 -4.07 -8.57 0.47
N VAL A 170 -3.79 -9.79 0.02
CA VAL A 170 -2.84 -10.01 -1.08
C VAL A 170 -3.52 -9.69 -2.41
N GLU A 171 -2.89 -8.83 -3.20
CA GLU A 171 -3.31 -8.61 -4.60
C GLU A 171 -2.97 -9.83 -5.43
N TYR A 172 -3.95 -10.44 -6.06
CA TYR A 172 -3.76 -11.58 -6.96
C TYR A 172 -4.81 -11.63 -8.05
N MET A 173 -4.46 -12.25 -9.16
CA MET A 173 -5.35 -12.50 -10.28
C MET A 173 -4.97 -13.82 -10.97
N MET A 174 -5.96 -14.56 -11.43
CA MET A 174 -5.78 -15.73 -12.29
C MET A 174 -6.33 -15.41 -13.68
N ASN A 175 -5.75 -16.06 -14.70
CA ASN A 175 -6.36 -16.10 -16.03
C ASN A 175 -7.69 -16.88 -16.00
N GLU A 176 -8.48 -16.79 -17.09
CA GLU A 176 -9.81 -17.44 -17.16
C GLU A 176 -9.78 -18.94 -16.92
N ASN A 177 -8.73 -19.62 -17.37
CA ASN A 177 -8.57 -21.06 -17.25
C ASN A 177 -7.91 -21.51 -15.93
N ALA A 178 -7.58 -20.57 -15.03
CA ALA A 178 -6.84 -20.82 -13.78
C ALA A 178 -5.49 -21.55 -13.97
N GLY A 179 -4.90 -21.45 -15.17
CA GLY A 179 -3.61 -22.04 -15.51
C GLY A 179 -2.41 -21.16 -15.16
N VAL A 180 -2.65 -19.89 -14.84
CA VAL A 180 -1.62 -18.94 -14.40
C VAL A 180 -2.17 -18.07 -13.27
N LEU A 181 -1.41 -17.99 -12.18
CA LEU A 181 -1.68 -17.10 -11.04
C LEU A 181 -0.61 -16.02 -11.01
N ALA A 182 -1.02 -14.76 -11.07
CA ALA A 182 -0.17 -13.64 -10.72
C ALA A 182 -0.52 -13.11 -9.33
N PHE A 183 0.48 -12.73 -8.53
CA PHE A 183 0.27 -12.19 -7.18
C PHE A 183 1.38 -11.23 -6.78
N VAL A 184 1.06 -10.34 -5.85
CA VAL A 184 2.00 -9.33 -5.34
C VAL A 184 2.45 -9.70 -3.94
N GLN A 185 3.78 -9.70 -3.74
CA GLN A 185 4.40 -9.92 -2.44
C GLN A 185 5.49 -8.89 -2.20
N GLU A 186 5.32 -8.09 -1.12
CA GLU A 186 6.33 -7.09 -0.69
C GLU A 186 6.78 -6.12 -1.78
N GLY A 187 5.83 -5.71 -2.63
CA GLY A 187 6.10 -4.83 -3.75
C GLY A 187 6.71 -5.51 -4.97
N ASP A 188 6.88 -6.83 -4.95
CA ASP A 188 7.30 -7.64 -6.10
C ASP A 188 6.10 -8.33 -6.74
N LEU A 189 6.09 -8.42 -8.06
CA LEU A 189 5.10 -9.18 -8.82
C LEU A 189 5.65 -10.54 -9.21
N TRP A 190 4.90 -11.56 -8.87
CA TRP A 190 5.22 -12.97 -9.14
C TRP A 190 4.15 -13.60 -10.02
N SER A 191 4.52 -14.61 -10.78
CA SER A 191 3.61 -15.54 -11.42
C SER A 191 3.91 -16.98 -11.04
N TYR A 192 2.88 -17.78 -11.03
CA TYR A 192 2.94 -19.23 -10.80
C TYR A 192 2.12 -19.96 -11.87
N SER A 193 2.74 -20.94 -12.53
CA SER A 193 2.07 -21.88 -13.44
C SER A 193 1.96 -23.23 -12.75
N PRO A 194 0.74 -23.68 -12.37
CA PRO A 194 0.54 -24.97 -11.76
C PRO A 194 0.97 -26.16 -12.63
N ASP A 195 0.79 -26.06 -13.95
CA ASP A 195 1.10 -27.13 -14.88
C ASP A 195 2.60 -27.43 -14.95
N ASP A 196 3.42 -26.40 -14.88
CA ASP A 196 4.88 -26.49 -14.91
C ASP A 196 5.51 -26.52 -13.53
N GLY A 197 4.73 -26.19 -12.49
CA GLY A 197 5.22 -25.97 -11.12
C GLY A 197 6.23 -24.83 -11.01
N LYS A 198 6.18 -23.87 -11.95
CA LYS A 198 7.20 -22.84 -12.10
C LYS A 198 6.75 -21.52 -11.48
N PHE A 199 7.63 -20.93 -10.65
CA PHE A 199 7.55 -19.55 -10.21
C PHE A 199 8.41 -18.65 -11.09
N SER A 200 7.92 -17.44 -11.36
CA SER A 200 8.66 -16.42 -12.05
C SER A 200 8.46 -15.07 -11.35
N ARG A 201 9.55 -14.40 -10.98
CA ARG A 201 9.50 -13.03 -10.48
C ARG A 201 9.45 -12.08 -11.67
N ILE A 202 8.25 -11.59 -11.97
CA ILE A 202 7.98 -10.71 -13.12
C ILE A 202 8.60 -9.33 -12.90
N PHE A 203 8.38 -8.75 -11.72
CA PHE A 203 8.85 -7.40 -11.43
C PHE A 203 9.36 -7.28 -10.00
N SER A 204 10.50 -6.62 -9.83
CA SER A 204 11.07 -6.28 -8.53
C SER A 204 11.98 -5.07 -8.62
N PHE A 205 11.96 -4.22 -7.59
CA PHE A 205 13.01 -3.24 -7.36
C PHE A 205 14.15 -3.78 -6.49
N ARG A 206 14.03 -4.99 -5.95
CA ARG A 206 15.09 -5.61 -5.15
C ARG A 206 16.22 -6.11 -6.04
N LYS A 207 17.42 -6.05 -5.54
CA LYS A 207 18.58 -6.68 -6.17
C LYS A 207 18.72 -8.11 -5.68
N GLU A 208 19.13 -9.01 -6.55
CA GLU A 208 19.43 -10.40 -6.19
C GLU A 208 20.74 -10.53 -5.42
N THR A 209 21.68 -9.64 -5.70
CA THR A 209 23.00 -9.61 -5.07
C THR A 209 23.35 -8.19 -4.67
N ASP A 210 24.10 -8.03 -3.58
CA ASP A 210 24.57 -6.73 -3.07
C ASP A 210 23.40 -5.74 -2.83
N GLY A 211 22.29 -6.24 -2.31
CA GLY A 211 21.13 -5.45 -1.94
C GLY A 211 21.48 -4.37 -0.91
N ASP A 212 20.80 -3.24 -1.00
CA ASP A 212 20.94 -2.15 -0.03
C ASP A 212 19.63 -1.95 0.73
N PHE A 213 19.59 -0.99 1.66
CA PHE A 213 18.40 -0.74 2.49
C PHE A 213 17.14 -0.37 1.67
N ARG A 214 17.26 0.00 0.37
CA ARG A 214 16.13 0.26 -0.52
C ARG A 214 15.33 -1.00 -0.81
N ASP A 215 15.93 -2.17 -0.74
CA ASP A 215 15.27 -3.45 -1.00
C ASP A 215 14.16 -3.78 0.01
N SER A 216 14.26 -3.21 1.21
CA SER A 216 13.26 -3.35 2.27
C SER A 216 12.35 -2.13 2.44
N ARG A 217 12.55 -1.09 1.62
CA ARG A 217 11.78 0.16 1.67
C ARG A 217 11.09 0.41 0.34
N TYR A 218 9.97 -0.23 0.17
CA TYR A 218 9.13 -0.01 -1.00
C TYR A 218 7.98 0.94 -0.65
N GLN A 219 7.93 2.07 -1.34
CA GLN A 219 6.82 3.02 -1.32
C GLN A 219 6.11 3.01 -2.67
N HIS A 220 5.72 1.81 -3.08
CA HIS A 220 4.96 1.56 -4.28
C HIS A 220 4.02 0.38 -4.05
N ASN A 221 2.98 0.32 -4.86
CA ASN A 221 2.12 -0.84 -4.98
C ASN A 221 2.04 -1.27 -6.44
N ILE A 222 1.67 -2.52 -6.64
CA ILE A 222 1.36 -3.07 -7.95
C ILE A 222 -0.10 -3.46 -7.95
N LYS A 223 -0.82 -3.10 -9.02
CA LYS A 223 -2.17 -3.58 -9.32
C LYS A 223 -2.09 -4.44 -10.57
N ILE A 224 -2.53 -5.67 -10.47
CA ILE A 224 -2.62 -6.58 -11.60
C ILE A 224 -3.86 -6.20 -12.39
N ILE A 225 -3.70 -5.99 -13.69
CA ILE A 225 -4.77 -5.57 -14.59
C ILE A 225 -5.34 -6.74 -15.35
N ARG A 226 -4.47 -7.63 -15.82
CA ARG A 226 -4.86 -8.78 -16.63
C ARG A 226 -3.79 -9.84 -16.59
N VAL A 227 -4.24 -11.09 -16.62
CA VAL A 227 -3.40 -12.30 -16.80
C VAL A 227 -3.95 -13.07 -18.00
N GLU A 228 -3.14 -13.20 -19.04
CA GLU A 228 -3.50 -13.90 -20.28
C GLU A 228 -3.23 -15.41 -20.17
N ASP A 229 -3.85 -16.19 -21.04
CA ASP A 229 -3.68 -17.66 -21.07
C ASP A 229 -2.25 -18.09 -21.45
N ASN A 230 -1.52 -17.27 -22.19
CA ASN A 230 -0.11 -17.51 -22.53
C ASN A 230 0.86 -17.15 -21.38
N GLY A 231 0.35 -16.60 -20.27
CA GLY A 231 1.13 -16.16 -19.13
C GLY A 231 1.63 -14.72 -19.19
N ASP A 232 1.22 -13.95 -20.21
CA ASP A 232 1.49 -12.51 -20.25
C ASP A 232 0.70 -11.80 -19.15
N VAL A 233 1.26 -10.75 -18.60
CA VAL A 233 0.65 -9.99 -17.49
C VAL A 233 0.74 -8.49 -17.77
N ASP A 234 -0.41 -7.80 -17.74
CA ASP A 234 -0.47 -6.35 -17.69
C ASP A 234 -0.66 -5.90 -16.24
N PHE A 235 0.12 -4.91 -15.83
CA PHE A 235 0.05 -4.40 -14.48
C PHE A 235 0.38 -2.90 -14.39
N VAL A 236 -0.13 -2.27 -13.34
CA VAL A 236 0.17 -0.89 -12.98
C VAL A 236 1.04 -0.89 -11.73
N LEU A 237 2.18 -0.22 -11.82
CA LEU A 237 3.01 0.11 -10.67
C LEU A 237 2.81 1.59 -10.35
N TYR A 238 2.49 1.93 -9.11
CA TYR A 238 2.26 3.29 -8.69
C TYR A 238 2.93 3.60 -7.36
N GLY A 239 3.42 4.83 -7.25
CA GLY A 239 4.17 5.31 -6.10
C GLY A 239 5.58 5.76 -6.46
N TYR A 240 6.50 5.57 -5.54
CA TYR A 240 7.89 5.98 -5.70
C TYR A 240 8.69 4.92 -6.46
N MET A 241 9.34 5.36 -7.56
CA MET A 241 10.20 4.51 -8.38
C MET A 241 11.56 4.38 -7.71
N ASN A 242 11.74 3.27 -7.00
CA ASN A 242 12.90 3.06 -6.13
C ASN A 242 14.19 2.75 -6.89
N ARG A 243 14.09 2.22 -8.12
CA ARG A 243 15.20 1.87 -8.99
C ARG A 243 14.83 2.00 -10.47
N GLY A 244 15.81 1.84 -11.34
CA GLY A 244 15.60 1.77 -12.79
C GLY A 244 15.63 3.13 -13.46
N VAL A 245 15.05 3.19 -14.68
CA VAL A 245 15.07 4.40 -15.53
C VAL A 245 14.31 5.55 -14.87
N ARG A 246 13.28 5.24 -14.08
CA ARG A 246 12.42 6.22 -13.40
C ARG A 246 12.82 6.45 -11.94
N GLU A 247 13.99 5.97 -11.51
CA GLU A 247 14.45 6.14 -10.13
C GLU A 247 14.36 7.61 -9.69
N GLY A 248 13.76 7.83 -8.52
CA GLY A 248 13.58 9.16 -7.93
C GLY A 248 12.28 9.86 -8.30
N TYR A 249 11.49 9.32 -9.22
CA TYR A 249 10.16 9.85 -9.54
C TYR A 249 9.08 9.18 -8.70
N CYS A 250 7.99 9.90 -8.48
CA CYS A 250 6.72 9.35 -8.03
C CYS A 250 5.73 9.42 -9.21
N GLY A 251 4.88 8.43 -9.36
CA GLY A 251 3.93 8.41 -10.47
C GLY A 251 3.28 7.06 -10.69
N VAL A 252 2.66 6.93 -11.84
CA VAL A 252 1.96 5.72 -12.30
C VAL A 252 2.64 5.20 -13.56
N CYS A 253 2.99 3.93 -13.57
CA CYS A 253 3.63 3.26 -14.68
C CYS A 253 2.83 2.03 -15.09
N VAL A 254 2.45 1.92 -16.37
CA VAL A 254 1.81 0.75 -16.94
C VAL A 254 2.87 -0.11 -17.61
N TYR A 255 2.89 -1.38 -17.25
CA TYR A 255 3.81 -2.38 -17.76
C TYR A 255 3.07 -3.53 -18.43
N HIS A 256 3.71 -4.11 -19.40
CA HIS A 256 3.38 -5.39 -20.01
C HIS A 256 4.53 -6.37 -19.81
N TYR A 257 4.25 -7.54 -19.26
CA TYR A 257 5.17 -8.65 -19.20
C TYR A 257 4.85 -9.67 -20.28
N SER A 258 5.83 -9.98 -21.11
CA SER A 258 5.75 -11.09 -22.08
C SER A 258 6.40 -12.32 -21.49
N ASN A 259 5.61 -13.35 -21.25
CA ASN A 259 6.07 -14.63 -20.69
C ASN A 259 7.02 -15.36 -21.64
N ASP A 260 6.72 -15.35 -22.95
CA ASP A 260 7.54 -15.99 -23.98
C ASP A 260 8.97 -15.40 -24.04
N GLN A 261 9.06 -14.07 -23.93
CA GLN A 261 10.33 -13.35 -23.99
C GLN A 261 10.99 -13.19 -22.63
N ASN A 262 10.25 -13.39 -21.55
CA ASN A 262 10.65 -13.08 -20.18
C ASN A 262 11.13 -11.62 -20.02
N VAL A 263 10.37 -10.69 -20.57
CA VAL A 263 10.69 -9.25 -20.60
C VAL A 263 9.53 -8.43 -20.11
N VAL A 264 9.82 -7.44 -19.27
CA VAL A 264 8.87 -6.40 -18.85
C VAL A 264 9.11 -5.14 -19.68
N GLU A 265 8.08 -4.67 -20.33
CA GLU A 265 8.08 -3.46 -21.15
C GLU A 265 7.29 -2.35 -20.47
N GLU A 266 7.90 -1.17 -20.32
CA GLU A 266 7.18 0.03 -19.89
C GLU A 266 6.33 0.55 -21.07
N LYS A 267 5.01 0.59 -20.91
CA LYS A 267 4.10 1.14 -21.93
C LYS A 267 3.94 2.65 -21.77
N VAL A 268 3.71 3.11 -20.55
CA VAL A 268 3.59 4.54 -20.27
C VAL A 268 3.98 4.85 -18.85
N PHE A 269 4.60 6.01 -18.63
CA PHE A 269 4.87 6.57 -17.31
C PHE A 269 4.24 7.95 -17.20
N ILE A 270 3.39 8.14 -16.19
CA ILE A 270 2.74 9.41 -15.88
C ILE A 270 3.30 9.89 -14.53
N PRO A 271 4.14 10.95 -14.52
CA PRO A 271 4.71 11.47 -13.30
C PRO A 271 3.64 12.15 -12.45
N SER A 272 3.80 12.05 -11.13
CA SER A 272 2.97 12.74 -10.14
C SER A 272 3.85 13.53 -9.17
N THR A 273 3.32 14.66 -8.71
CA THR A 273 3.90 15.44 -7.61
C THR A 273 3.35 15.04 -6.25
N GLU A 274 2.37 14.15 -6.25
CA GLU A 274 1.77 13.62 -5.02
C GLU A 274 2.64 12.52 -4.41
N SER A 275 2.51 12.32 -3.10
CA SER A 275 3.20 11.25 -2.43
C SER A 275 2.55 9.90 -2.72
N TYR A 276 3.31 8.83 -2.48
CA TYR A 276 2.81 7.46 -2.61
C TYR A 276 1.49 7.20 -1.86
N GLU A 277 1.33 7.77 -0.66
CA GLU A 277 0.14 7.56 0.16
C GLU A 277 -1.14 8.08 -0.52
N PHE A 278 -1.06 9.25 -1.18
CA PHE A 278 -2.18 9.79 -1.95
C PHE A 278 -2.45 8.95 -3.20
N LEU A 279 -1.41 8.59 -3.97
CA LEU A 279 -1.58 7.74 -5.14
C LEU A 279 -2.20 6.38 -4.81
N LYS A 280 -1.81 5.78 -3.68
CA LYS A 280 -2.38 4.53 -3.19
C LYS A 280 -3.87 4.64 -2.90
N GLU A 281 -4.29 5.76 -2.34
CA GLU A 281 -5.69 6.02 -2.05
C GLU A 281 -6.50 6.27 -3.31
N ASP A 282 -5.98 7.06 -4.24
CA ASP A 282 -6.65 7.44 -5.49
C ASP A 282 -6.85 6.23 -6.42
N LEU A 283 -5.79 5.47 -6.67
CA LEU A 283 -5.84 4.31 -7.57
C LEU A 283 -6.68 3.14 -7.03
N GLY A 284 -6.98 3.13 -5.74
CA GLY A 284 -7.98 2.24 -5.15
C GLY A 284 -9.41 2.57 -5.58
N THR A 285 -9.67 3.79 -6.06
CA THR A 285 -11.01 4.25 -6.41
C THR A 285 -11.43 3.80 -7.81
N LEU A 286 -10.60 4.02 -8.81
CA LEU A 286 -10.87 3.58 -10.19
C LEU A 286 -9.62 2.97 -10.82
N SER A 287 -9.77 1.76 -11.33
CA SER A 287 -8.84 1.09 -12.21
C SER A 287 -9.60 0.03 -12.99
N TYR A 288 -10.03 0.37 -14.19
CA TYR A 288 -10.88 -0.44 -15.04
C TYR A 288 -10.24 -0.64 -16.40
N VAL A 289 -10.31 -1.85 -16.95
CA VAL A 289 -9.87 -2.16 -18.31
C VAL A 289 -11.07 -2.53 -19.17
N SER A 290 -11.28 -1.79 -20.25
CA SER A 290 -12.34 -2.09 -21.21
C SER A 290 -11.99 -3.26 -22.12
N THR A 291 -12.99 -3.81 -22.79
CA THR A 291 -12.85 -4.86 -23.82
C THR A 291 -11.95 -4.42 -24.98
N GLU A 292 -11.81 -3.13 -25.25
CA GLU A 292 -10.91 -2.55 -26.26
C GLU A 292 -9.47 -2.34 -25.79
N ASN A 293 -9.10 -2.90 -24.63
CA ASN A 293 -7.75 -2.81 -24.08
C ASN A 293 -7.33 -1.38 -23.66
N ALA A 294 -8.30 -0.59 -23.22
CA ALA A 294 -8.07 0.72 -22.64
C ALA A 294 -8.19 0.66 -21.11
N LEU A 295 -7.19 1.15 -20.41
CA LEU A 295 -7.16 1.27 -18.96
C LEU A 295 -7.62 2.66 -18.54
N TYR A 296 -8.59 2.72 -17.63
CA TYR A 296 -9.11 3.95 -17.03
C TYR A 296 -8.67 4.06 -15.59
N LEU A 297 -8.05 5.19 -15.24
CA LEU A 297 -7.52 5.47 -13.90
C LEU A 297 -7.97 6.85 -13.44
N LEU A 298 -8.35 6.96 -12.17
CA LEU A 298 -8.52 8.25 -11.50
C LEU A 298 -7.36 8.48 -10.54
N PHE A 299 -6.57 9.52 -10.77
CA PHE A 299 -5.57 9.99 -9.80
C PHE A 299 -5.21 11.45 -10.04
N ALA A 300 -4.72 12.13 -9.02
CA ALA A 300 -4.38 13.55 -9.06
C ALA A 300 -5.54 14.42 -9.61
N ASN A 301 -6.79 14.12 -9.23
CA ASN A 301 -8.01 14.79 -9.68
C ASN A 301 -8.25 14.74 -11.20
N LYS A 302 -7.68 13.75 -11.90
CA LYS A 302 -7.81 13.57 -13.36
C LYS A 302 -8.23 12.15 -13.70
N LEU A 303 -9.14 12.05 -14.66
CA LEU A 303 -9.53 10.78 -15.27
C LEU A 303 -8.68 10.54 -16.51
N TYR A 304 -7.87 9.49 -16.47
CA TYR A 304 -7.00 9.09 -17.57
C TYR A 304 -7.60 7.92 -18.34
N LYS A 305 -7.42 7.94 -19.66
CA LYS A 305 -7.54 6.77 -20.53
C LYS A 305 -6.17 6.43 -21.08
N ILE A 306 -5.77 5.18 -20.97
CA ILE A 306 -4.47 4.68 -21.39
C ILE A 306 -4.69 3.48 -22.30
N ASN A 307 -4.20 3.53 -23.53
CA ASN A 307 -4.17 2.37 -24.40
C ASN A 307 -2.98 1.48 -24.01
N ILE A 308 -3.28 0.28 -23.48
CA ILE A 308 -2.25 -0.65 -23.01
C ILE A 308 -1.35 -1.14 -24.15
N SER A 309 -1.89 -1.27 -25.37
CA SER A 309 -1.17 -1.84 -26.50
C SER A 309 -0.04 -0.92 -27.01
N ASP A 310 -0.30 0.37 -27.15
CA ASP A 310 0.64 1.34 -27.72
C ASP A 310 1.21 2.35 -26.70
N GLY A 311 0.70 2.34 -25.46
CA GLY A 311 1.15 3.22 -24.37
C GLY A 311 0.67 4.67 -24.52
N THR A 312 -0.25 4.98 -25.45
CA THR A 312 -0.81 6.32 -25.54
C THR A 312 -1.73 6.62 -24.36
N SER A 313 -1.68 7.84 -23.85
CA SER A 313 -2.53 8.28 -22.75
C SER A 313 -3.16 9.62 -23.03
N GLU A 314 -4.41 9.79 -22.61
CA GLU A 314 -5.15 11.04 -22.66
C GLU A 314 -5.87 11.32 -21.36
N VAL A 315 -6.10 12.58 -21.06
CA VAL A 315 -6.93 13.02 -19.92
C VAL A 315 -8.33 13.26 -20.43
N LEU A 316 -9.29 12.47 -19.96
CA LEU A 316 -10.70 12.60 -20.34
C LEU A 316 -11.40 13.73 -19.58
N GLU A 317 -11.03 13.93 -18.31
CA GLU A 317 -11.60 14.97 -17.44
C GLU A 317 -10.59 15.41 -16.40
N GLU A 318 -10.66 16.69 -15.98
CA GLU A 318 -9.82 17.27 -14.92
C GLU A 318 -10.68 17.90 -13.83
N GLY A 319 -10.10 18.05 -12.63
CA GLY A 319 -10.76 18.70 -11.51
C GLY A 319 -11.78 17.83 -10.79
N ILE A 320 -11.76 16.51 -11.02
CA ILE A 320 -12.61 15.55 -10.32
C ILE A 320 -12.15 15.42 -8.87
N LYS A 321 -13.03 15.76 -7.93
CA LYS A 321 -12.77 15.52 -6.51
C LYS A 321 -13.20 14.10 -6.15
N LYS A 322 -12.42 13.43 -5.33
CA LYS A 322 -12.68 12.05 -4.90
C LYS A 322 -14.03 11.92 -4.18
N ASP A 323 -14.37 12.88 -3.33
CA ASP A 323 -15.62 12.87 -2.58
C ASP A 323 -16.86 13.09 -3.48
N ASP A 324 -16.64 13.61 -4.68
CA ASP A 324 -17.66 13.90 -5.69
C ASP A 324 -17.65 12.85 -6.84
N PHE A 325 -17.02 11.69 -6.65
CA PHE A 325 -16.82 10.64 -7.65
C PHE A 325 -17.35 9.29 -7.16
N ALA A 326 -17.98 8.56 -8.04
CA ALA A 326 -18.45 7.20 -7.80
C ALA A 326 -18.19 6.29 -8.99
N VAL A 327 -18.06 4.99 -8.73
CA VAL A 327 -17.81 3.93 -9.72
C VAL A 327 -18.82 2.81 -9.51
N SER A 328 -19.29 2.19 -10.60
CA SER A 328 -20.16 1.01 -10.57
C SER A 328 -19.42 -0.23 -10.02
N ASP A 329 -20.17 -1.27 -9.68
CA ASP A 329 -19.62 -2.49 -9.09
C ASP A 329 -18.61 -3.19 -10.00
N THR A 330 -18.78 -3.15 -11.32
CA THR A 330 -17.82 -3.70 -12.29
C THR A 330 -16.67 -2.74 -12.63
N GLY A 331 -16.83 -1.45 -12.34
CA GLY A 331 -15.93 -0.38 -12.76
C GLY A 331 -16.20 0.15 -14.18
N ALA A 332 -17.17 -0.43 -14.90
CA ALA A 332 -17.46 -0.05 -16.29
C ALA A 332 -18.13 1.33 -16.41
N HIS A 333 -18.77 1.81 -15.37
CA HIS A 333 -19.38 3.15 -15.30
C HIS A 333 -18.78 3.97 -14.17
N ALA A 334 -18.63 5.26 -14.42
CA ALA A 334 -18.28 6.23 -13.38
C ALA A 334 -19.15 7.49 -13.49
N ALA A 335 -19.33 8.16 -12.36
CA ALA A 335 -20.04 9.43 -12.30
C ALA A 335 -19.35 10.40 -11.35
N TRP A 336 -19.45 11.69 -11.64
CA TRP A 336 -18.90 12.75 -10.80
C TRP A 336 -19.72 14.04 -10.87
N ILE A 337 -19.53 14.88 -9.87
CA ILE A 337 -20.17 16.19 -9.82
C ILE A 337 -19.28 17.22 -10.49
N ILE A 338 -19.81 17.91 -11.50
CA ILE A 338 -19.19 19.08 -12.11
C ILE A 338 -19.78 20.33 -11.46
N GLN A 339 -18.94 21.11 -10.77
CA GLN A 339 -19.36 22.39 -10.19
C GLN A 339 -19.23 23.50 -11.23
N GLU A 340 -20.33 24.13 -11.61
CA GLU A 340 -20.37 25.31 -12.46
C GLU A 340 -20.57 26.57 -11.59
N GLY A 341 -19.47 27.16 -11.08
CA GLY A 341 -19.49 28.36 -10.24
C GLY A 341 -20.10 28.12 -8.85
N GLU A 342 -20.98 29.04 -8.38
CA GLU A 342 -21.73 28.90 -7.14
C GLU A 342 -23.05 28.11 -7.31
N SER A 343 -23.30 27.60 -8.52
CA SER A 343 -24.53 26.85 -8.83
C SER A 343 -24.43 25.40 -8.41
N ALA A 344 -25.58 24.78 -8.14
CA ALA A 344 -25.68 23.34 -7.90
C ALA A 344 -25.06 22.57 -9.07
N GLY A 345 -24.12 21.67 -8.76
CA GLY A 345 -23.35 20.93 -9.76
C GLY A 345 -24.22 20.00 -10.60
N ASN A 346 -23.78 19.79 -11.83
CA ASN A 346 -24.32 18.74 -12.68
C ASN A 346 -23.65 17.41 -12.35
N ILE A 347 -24.33 16.28 -12.47
CA ILE A 347 -23.73 14.95 -12.45
C ILE A 347 -23.39 14.58 -13.90
N LYS A 348 -22.15 14.25 -14.15
CA LYS A 348 -21.69 13.64 -15.41
C LYS A 348 -21.42 12.16 -15.15
N GLU A 349 -21.92 11.32 -16.06
CA GLU A 349 -21.70 9.87 -16.07
C GLU A 349 -21.00 9.48 -17.36
N ILE A 350 -20.14 8.48 -17.29
CA ILE A 350 -19.44 7.88 -18.45
C ILE A 350 -19.58 6.36 -18.39
N ASP A 351 -19.78 5.75 -19.54
CA ASP A 351 -19.62 4.32 -19.81
C ASP A 351 -18.24 4.13 -20.47
N PHE A 352 -17.36 3.37 -19.84
CA PHE A 352 -15.98 3.16 -20.33
C PHE A 352 -15.87 2.16 -21.48
N GLU A 353 -16.90 1.38 -21.77
CA GLU A 353 -16.91 0.49 -22.93
C GLU A 353 -17.26 1.26 -24.21
N THR A 354 -18.23 2.16 -24.12
CA THR A 354 -18.74 2.91 -25.29
C THR A 354 -18.22 4.33 -25.39
N LEU A 355 -17.65 4.87 -24.30
CA LEU A 355 -17.32 6.29 -24.10
C LEU A 355 -18.53 7.23 -24.20
N GLU A 356 -19.74 6.69 -24.14
CA GLU A 356 -20.94 7.52 -24.05
C GLU A 356 -20.96 8.27 -22.70
N THR A 357 -21.31 9.55 -22.78
CA THR A 357 -21.44 10.38 -21.59
C THR A 357 -22.87 10.89 -21.45
N ARG A 358 -23.36 10.96 -20.19
CA ARG A 358 -24.64 11.58 -19.85
C ARG A 358 -24.41 12.70 -18.85
N SER A 359 -25.23 13.73 -18.93
CA SER A 359 -25.21 14.84 -17.98
C SER A 359 -26.61 15.05 -17.41
N LEU A 360 -26.68 15.06 -16.09
CA LEU A 360 -27.90 15.32 -15.31
C LEU A 360 -27.78 16.71 -14.69
N ALA A 361 -28.70 17.59 -15.03
CA ALA A 361 -28.77 18.94 -14.46
C ALA A 361 -29.88 19.03 -13.41
N PRO A 362 -29.66 19.75 -12.30
CA PRO A 362 -30.72 19.99 -11.32
C PRO A 362 -31.80 20.90 -11.89
N SER A 363 -33.05 20.70 -11.45
CA SER A 363 -34.10 21.65 -11.74
C SER A 363 -33.90 22.97 -10.96
N SER A 364 -34.55 24.05 -11.42
CA SER A 364 -34.45 25.35 -10.74
C SER A 364 -34.80 25.23 -9.24
N GLY A 365 -33.93 25.75 -8.37
CA GLY A 365 -34.10 25.66 -6.92
C GLY A 365 -33.70 24.34 -6.28
N GLN A 366 -33.13 23.43 -7.05
CA GLN A 366 -32.61 22.13 -6.56
C GLN A 366 -31.10 22.02 -6.70
N SER A 367 -30.51 21.06 -6.00
CA SER A 367 -29.14 20.58 -6.16
C SER A 367 -29.14 19.05 -6.26
N LEU A 368 -28.15 18.52 -6.95
CA LEU A 368 -27.92 17.07 -7.06
C LEU A 368 -26.89 16.62 -6.03
N VAL A 369 -27.10 15.42 -5.51
CA VAL A 369 -26.15 14.70 -4.65
C VAL A 369 -25.89 13.35 -5.28
N LEU A 370 -24.62 13.05 -5.53
CA LEU A 370 -24.16 11.77 -6.02
C LEU A 370 -24.10 10.79 -4.83
N ASN A 371 -24.91 9.73 -4.86
CA ASN A 371 -24.94 8.72 -3.80
C ASN A 371 -24.13 7.46 -4.15
N GLY A 372 -23.79 7.25 -5.43
CA GLY A 372 -23.03 6.09 -5.90
C GLY A 372 -23.78 5.29 -6.97
N PHE A 373 -23.44 4.02 -7.06
CA PHE A 373 -24.08 3.05 -7.95
C PHE A 373 -24.70 1.90 -7.14
N MET A 374 -25.70 1.26 -7.73
CA MET A 374 -26.24 -0.02 -7.31
C MET A 374 -26.16 -0.95 -8.51
N ASN A 375 -25.21 -1.88 -8.49
CA ASN A 375 -24.71 -2.57 -9.68
C ASN A 375 -24.20 -1.54 -10.70
N GLU A 376 -24.85 -1.43 -11.87
CA GLU A 376 -24.52 -0.47 -12.94
C GLU A 376 -25.49 0.74 -12.97
N ASP A 377 -26.47 0.81 -12.06
CA ASP A 377 -27.45 1.88 -12.03
C ASP A 377 -26.99 3.04 -11.16
N LEU A 378 -26.91 4.25 -11.72
CA LEU A 378 -26.54 5.47 -11.02
C LEU A 378 -27.61 5.88 -10.01
N ILE A 379 -27.22 6.06 -8.76
CA ILE A 379 -28.07 6.52 -7.65
C ILE A 379 -27.71 7.95 -7.26
N TYR A 380 -28.68 8.85 -7.36
CA TYR A 380 -28.49 10.25 -6.97
C TYR A 380 -29.71 10.80 -6.24
N GLY A 381 -29.50 11.82 -5.44
CA GLY A 381 -30.53 12.56 -4.72
C GLY A 381 -30.77 13.94 -5.33
N MET A 382 -32.00 14.45 -5.18
CA MET A 382 -32.34 15.85 -5.44
C MET A 382 -32.74 16.52 -4.12
N LEU A 383 -32.06 17.59 -3.77
CA LEU A 383 -32.30 18.39 -2.58
C LEU A 383 -32.87 19.75 -3.00
N ASN A 384 -33.89 20.22 -2.31
CA ASN A 384 -34.37 21.60 -2.48
C ASN A 384 -33.41 22.55 -1.75
N LYS A 385 -33.04 23.65 -2.39
CA LYS A 385 -32.16 24.66 -1.79
C LYS A 385 -32.70 25.30 -0.51
N GLU A 386 -34.00 25.21 -0.28
CA GLU A 386 -34.65 25.70 0.95
C GLU A 386 -34.46 24.74 2.13
N ASP A 387 -34.01 23.50 1.88
CA ASP A 387 -33.83 22.46 2.90
C ASP A 387 -32.34 22.32 3.35
N ILE A 388 -31.46 23.13 2.76
CA ILE A 388 -30.03 23.20 3.08
C ILE A 388 -29.75 24.49 3.86
#